data_e4ebffe86ad2afbb1ed13ee513c7c6a5
#
_entry.id   e4ebffe86ad2afbb1ed13ee513c7c6a5
#
_cell.length_a   1.000
_cell.length_b   1.000
_cell.length_c   1.000
_cell.angle_alpha   90.00
_cell.angle_beta   90.00
_cell.angle_gamma   90.00
#
_symmetry.space_group_name_H-M   'P 1'
#
loop_
_entity.id
_entity.type
_entity.pdbx_description
1 polymer ?
#
loop_
_entity_poly.entity_id
_entity_poly.type
_entity_poly.pdbx_seq_one_letter_code
_entity_poly.pdbx_strand_id
1 'polypeptide(L)'
;MVIGMSRRDSRRKYQKRGKRKNQIFLVMMTILACTVAIVLTVKMNNKNVSKGVAVGAEYTAIKSDGNVTEEQLSVSEETVNNLPDVYRIECYESLNQNPELPTGCEITSLTSVLNYYGCNVDKTTMADEYLKKGNGSFYEMFLGNPRDNTSYGCMSQPIVNAANKYFKVNNMSAVAKNISGTDFKEILGMVAQGDPIVIWNTIDMRQPYESKTFVFNGKEYTWMSPEHCVVITGYDFNKNIVYIMDPMEGNITRNLETFQSRYEAMHSQAVYIIE
;
A
#
# COMPACT_ATOMS: atom_id res chain seq x y z
N MET A 1 51.13 31.41 41.81
CA MET A 1 52.13 30.97 40.82
C MET A 1 51.42 30.63 39.53
N VAL A 2 51.35 31.54 38.58
CA VAL A 2 50.64 31.35 37.29
C VAL A 2 51.69 30.90 36.26
N ILE A 3 51.61 29.64 35.84
CA ILE A 3 52.53 29.09 34.83
C ILE A 3 52.02 29.56 33.48
N GLY A 4 52.75 30.56 32.90
CA GLY A 4 52.46 31.10 31.56
C GLY A 4 52.80 30.07 30.46
N MET A 5 51.83 29.74 29.67
CA MET A 5 51.99 28.87 28.50
C MET A 5 52.93 29.49 27.48
N SER A 6 54.03 28.78 27.09
CA SER A 6 55.03 29.24 26.12
C SER A 6 54.41 29.56 24.75
N ARG A 7 54.85 30.64 24.10
CA ARG A 7 54.44 31.05 22.74
C ARG A 7 54.64 29.94 21.70
N ARG A 8 55.54 28.98 21.91
CA ARG A 8 55.72 27.78 21.08
C ARG A 8 54.57 26.79 21.17
N ASP A 9 53.97 26.61 22.32
CA ASP A 9 52.85 25.67 22.53
C ASP A 9 51.54 26.22 21.93
N SER A 10 51.35 27.52 21.95
CA SER A 10 50.20 28.19 21.30
C SER A 10 50.27 28.07 19.79
N ARG A 11 51.46 28.20 19.14
CA ARG A 11 51.63 28.01 17.70
C ARG A 11 51.43 26.57 17.26
N ARG A 12 51.88 25.60 18.03
CA ARG A 12 51.65 24.15 17.76
C ARG A 12 50.16 23.77 17.84
N LYS A 13 49.43 24.34 18.80
CA LYS A 13 47.97 24.13 18.95
C LYS A 13 47.17 24.73 17.77
N TYR A 14 47.61 25.91 17.27
CA TYR A 14 46.99 26.58 16.12
C TYR A 14 47.21 25.81 14.82
N GLN A 15 48.44 25.31 14.59
CA GLN A 15 48.76 24.49 13.41
C GLN A 15 48.04 23.13 13.43
N LYS A 16 47.87 22.47 14.59
CA LYS A 16 47.08 21.24 14.71
C LYS A 16 45.59 21.47 14.46
N ARG A 17 45.03 22.62 14.87
CA ARG A 17 43.63 22.99 14.61
C ARG A 17 43.39 23.28 13.11
N GLY A 18 44.34 23.94 12.44
CA GLY A 18 44.27 24.21 10.99
C GLY A 18 44.28 22.90 10.17
N LYS A 19 45.20 21.97 10.47
CA LYS A 19 45.29 20.67 9.81
C LYS A 19 44.01 19.84 10.01
N ARG A 20 43.40 19.86 11.21
CA ARG A 20 42.17 19.14 11.51
C ARG A 20 40.95 19.73 10.80
N LYS A 21 40.86 21.05 10.64
CA LYS A 21 39.81 21.72 9.85
C LYS A 21 39.92 21.38 8.37
N ASN A 22 41.11 21.37 7.82
CA ASN A 22 41.33 20.99 6.40
C ASN A 22 41.03 19.50 6.17
N GLN A 23 41.36 18.59 7.10
CA GLN A 23 40.96 17.19 6.99
C GLN A 23 39.45 17.01 7.03
N ILE A 24 38.74 17.71 7.92
CA ILE A 24 37.27 17.63 8.00
C ILE A 24 36.64 18.18 6.71
N PHE A 25 37.17 19.29 6.19
CA PHE A 25 36.68 19.85 4.94
C PHE A 25 36.90 18.89 3.75
N LEU A 26 38.08 18.24 3.68
CA LEU A 26 38.38 17.28 2.62
C LEU A 26 37.46 16.06 2.70
N VAL A 27 37.16 15.53 3.89
CA VAL A 27 36.23 14.40 4.10
C VAL A 27 34.80 14.82 3.70
N MET A 28 34.35 16.02 4.05
CA MET A 28 33.03 16.49 3.62
C MET A 28 32.91 16.64 2.11
N MET A 29 33.95 17.11 1.44
CA MET A 29 33.99 17.23 -0.03
C MET A 29 33.99 15.87 -0.71
N THR A 30 34.68 14.86 -0.16
CA THR A 30 34.64 13.50 -0.71
C THR A 30 33.28 12.84 -0.52
N ILE A 31 32.61 13.02 0.63
CA ILE A 31 31.25 12.53 0.85
C ILE A 31 30.26 13.18 -0.13
N LEU A 32 30.37 14.51 -0.34
CA LEU A 32 29.50 15.21 -1.29
C LEU A 32 29.75 14.76 -2.74
N ALA A 33 31.00 14.51 -3.14
CA ALA A 33 31.32 13.97 -4.45
C ALA A 33 30.77 12.54 -4.65
N CYS A 34 30.84 11.68 -3.61
CA CYS A 34 30.28 10.34 -3.66
C CYS A 34 28.74 10.36 -3.77
N THR A 35 28.07 11.25 -3.03
CA THR A 35 26.59 11.36 -3.12
C THR A 35 26.14 11.85 -4.50
N VAL A 36 26.85 12.83 -5.10
CA VAL A 36 26.56 13.28 -6.46
C VAL A 36 26.83 12.18 -7.50
N ALA A 37 27.89 11.38 -7.32
CA ALA A 37 28.16 10.25 -8.21
C ALA A 37 27.08 9.16 -8.11
N ILE A 38 26.59 8.85 -6.90
CA ILE A 38 25.50 7.89 -6.69
C ILE A 38 24.21 8.37 -7.34
N VAL A 39 23.85 9.65 -7.17
CA VAL A 39 22.66 10.24 -7.82
C VAL A 39 22.77 10.24 -9.34
N LEU A 40 23.95 10.47 -9.89
CA LEU A 40 24.19 10.42 -11.34
C LEU A 40 24.15 8.98 -11.88
N THR A 41 24.68 7.99 -11.14
CA THR A 41 24.59 6.58 -11.54
C THR A 41 23.17 6.04 -11.46
N VAL A 42 22.40 6.43 -10.45
CA VAL A 42 20.98 6.07 -10.34
C VAL A 42 20.18 6.71 -11.49
N LYS A 43 20.41 7.99 -11.83
CA LYS A 43 19.78 8.63 -13.00
C LYS A 43 20.21 8.04 -14.35
N MET A 44 21.44 7.57 -14.48
CA MET A 44 21.91 6.91 -15.71
C MET A 44 21.40 5.48 -15.84
N ASN A 45 21.29 4.72 -14.74
CA ASN A 45 20.66 3.41 -14.73
C ASN A 45 19.15 3.50 -15.04
N ASN A 46 18.43 4.47 -14.50
CA ASN A 46 17.02 4.70 -14.86
C ASN A 46 16.82 5.07 -16.34
N LYS A 47 17.84 5.63 -17.03
CA LYS A 47 17.77 5.86 -18.48
C LYS A 47 18.08 4.62 -19.31
N ASN A 48 18.79 3.64 -18.76
CA ASN A 48 19.16 2.41 -19.47
C ASN A 48 18.21 1.22 -19.21
N VAL A 49 17.34 1.29 -18.17
CA VAL A 49 16.28 0.31 -17.91
C VAL A 49 15.07 0.53 -18.86
N SER A 50 14.99 1.68 -19.55
CA SER A 50 13.93 1.96 -20.52
C SER A 50 14.16 1.36 -21.92
N LYS A 51 15.04 0.35 -22.09
CA LYS A 51 15.24 -0.39 -23.35
C LYS A 51 15.30 -1.91 -23.12
N GLY A 52 14.29 -2.43 -22.48
CA GLY A 52 14.06 -3.87 -22.38
C GLY A 52 12.58 -4.13 -22.52
N VAL A 53 12.16 -4.43 -23.77
CA VAL A 53 10.86 -4.99 -24.17
C VAL A 53 9.64 -4.24 -23.61
N ALA A 54 9.31 -3.13 -24.24
CA ALA A 54 7.96 -2.60 -24.25
C ALA A 54 7.12 -3.51 -25.16
N VAL A 55 6.36 -4.45 -24.57
CA VAL A 55 5.12 -4.91 -25.19
C VAL A 55 4.10 -3.86 -24.80
N GLY A 56 3.70 -3.04 -25.78
CA GLY A 56 2.89 -1.87 -25.59
C GLY A 56 1.49 -2.22 -25.12
N ALA A 57 1.11 -1.68 -23.98
CA ALA A 57 -0.24 -1.23 -23.74
C ALA A 57 -0.16 0.30 -23.84
N GLU A 58 -0.63 0.85 -24.96
CA GLU A 58 -0.80 2.29 -25.13
C GLU A 58 -1.93 2.76 -24.22
N TYR A 59 -1.59 3.27 -23.05
CA TYR A 59 -2.49 4.11 -22.27
C TYR A 59 -2.53 5.49 -22.93
N THR A 60 -3.50 5.71 -23.80
CA THR A 60 -3.83 7.05 -24.28
C THR A 60 -4.50 7.82 -23.15
N ALA A 61 -3.77 8.73 -22.53
CA ALA A 61 -4.31 9.71 -21.61
C ALA A 61 -5.28 10.64 -22.39
N ILE A 62 -6.57 10.35 -22.34
CA ILE A 62 -7.61 11.27 -22.80
C ILE A 62 -7.97 12.18 -21.63
N LYS A 63 -7.55 13.46 -21.73
CA LYS A 63 -8.11 14.51 -20.89
C LYS A 63 -9.55 14.78 -21.34
N SER A 64 -10.52 14.32 -20.57
CA SER A 64 -11.88 14.92 -20.55
C SER A 64 -12.66 14.42 -19.34
N ASP A 65 -13.29 15.34 -18.67
CA ASP A 65 -14.44 15.26 -17.74
C ASP A 65 -14.81 13.89 -17.15
N GLY A 66 -14.41 13.68 -15.91
CA GLY A 66 -15.08 12.97 -14.79
C GLY A 66 -15.79 11.62 -14.98
N ASN A 67 -15.79 11.01 -16.15
CA ASN A 67 -16.42 9.71 -16.38
C ASN A 67 -15.38 8.68 -16.84
N VAL A 68 -14.82 7.95 -15.86
CA VAL A 68 -14.02 6.75 -16.13
C VAL A 68 -14.97 5.68 -16.67
N THR A 69 -14.82 5.28 -17.92
CA THR A 69 -15.63 4.22 -18.55
C THR A 69 -15.26 2.83 -18.03
N GLU A 70 -16.18 1.86 -18.08
CA GLU A 70 -15.93 0.45 -17.69
C GLU A 70 -14.71 -0.17 -18.39
N GLU A 71 -14.39 0.32 -19.58
CA GLU A 71 -13.23 -0.12 -20.39
C GLU A 71 -11.86 0.16 -19.73
N GLN A 72 -11.77 1.14 -18.79
CA GLN A 72 -10.54 1.45 -18.03
C GLN A 72 -10.33 0.56 -16.80
N LEU A 73 -11.31 -0.28 -16.46
CA LEU A 73 -11.27 -1.18 -15.30
C LEU A 73 -10.94 -2.62 -15.68
N SER A 74 -11.00 -2.99 -16.96
CA SER A 74 -10.74 -4.36 -17.39
C SER A 74 -9.27 -4.54 -17.77
N VAL A 75 -8.61 -5.48 -17.13
CA VAL A 75 -7.36 -6.06 -17.64
C VAL A 75 -7.72 -6.79 -18.94
N SER A 76 -6.96 -6.57 -20.03
CA SER A 76 -7.27 -7.23 -21.31
C SER A 76 -7.18 -8.75 -21.14
N GLU A 77 -8.03 -9.51 -21.85
CA GLU A 77 -7.97 -10.99 -21.89
C GLU A 77 -6.56 -11.49 -22.24
N GLU A 78 -5.83 -10.75 -23.07
CA GLU A 78 -4.45 -11.05 -23.45
C GLU A 78 -3.51 -10.96 -22.24
N THR A 79 -3.65 -9.93 -21.39
CA THR A 79 -2.87 -9.80 -20.15
C THR A 79 -3.18 -10.91 -19.17
N VAL A 80 -4.45 -11.24 -18.97
CA VAL A 80 -4.90 -12.32 -18.07
C VAL A 80 -4.39 -13.69 -18.55
N ASN A 81 -4.30 -13.90 -19.87
CA ASN A 81 -3.82 -15.16 -20.45
C ASN A 81 -2.29 -15.29 -20.44
N ASN A 82 -1.55 -14.18 -20.34
CA ASN A 82 -0.09 -14.11 -20.41
C ASN A 82 0.56 -13.62 -19.12
N LEU A 83 -0.01 -13.97 -17.96
CA LEU A 83 0.59 -13.60 -16.67
C LEU A 83 1.98 -14.23 -16.52
N PRO A 84 2.99 -13.48 -16.04
CA PRO A 84 4.27 -14.07 -15.68
C PRO A 84 4.11 -15.11 -14.57
N ASP A 85 4.94 -16.17 -14.58
CA ASP A 85 4.90 -17.21 -13.53
C ASP A 85 5.10 -16.65 -12.12
N VAL A 86 5.84 -15.54 -12.02
CA VAL A 86 6.17 -14.88 -10.77
C VAL A 86 6.12 -13.37 -10.94
N TYR A 87 5.42 -12.69 -10.06
CA TYR A 87 5.45 -11.24 -9.96
C TYR A 87 5.37 -10.80 -8.50
N ARG A 88 6.12 -9.75 -8.16
CA ARG A 88 6.07 -9.14 -6.83
C ARG A 88 6.37 -7.66 -6.92
N ILE A 89 5.56 -6.85 -6.27
CA ILE A 89 5.85 -5.43 -6.05
C ILE A 89 7.03 -5.34 -5.07
N GLU A 90 8.16 -4.83 -5.56
CA GLU A 90 9.38 -4.72 -4.77
C GLU A 90 9.28 -3.60 -3.73
N CYS A 91 9.90 -3.81 -2.58
CA CYS A 91 9.99 -2.82 -1.50
C CYS A 91 8.64 -2.29 -1.00
N TYR A 92 7.57 -3.09 -1.07
CA TYR A 92 6.28 -2.71 -0.50
C TYR A 92 6.39 -2.61 1.03
N GLU A 93 6.12 -1.42 1.57
CA GLU A 93 6.22 -1.16 3.00
C GLU A 93 5.01 -1.73 3.75
N SER A 94 5.27 -2.43 4.86
CA SER A 94 4.20 -2.94 5.71
C SER A 94 3.67 -1.86 6.66
N LEU A 95 2.36 -1.87 6.90
CA LEU A 95 1.70 -0.99 7.86
C LEU A 95 0.92 -1.85 8.88
N ASN A 96 1.28 -1.75 10.16
CA ASN A 96 0.60 -2.50 11.22
C ASN A 96 -0.62 -1.72 11.74
N GLN A 97 -1.77 -2.41 11.91
CA GLN A 97 -2.98 -1.79 12.47
C GLN A 97 -2.89 -1.54 13.97
N ASN A 98 -2.17 -2.38 14.70
CA ASN A 98 -2.03 -2.31 16.15
C ASN A 98 -0.97 -1.29 16.59
N PRO A 99 -1.08 -0.72 17.80
CA PRO A 99 -2.20 -0.88 18.75
C PRO A 99 -3.40 0.05 18.49
N GLU A 100 -3.30 1.03 17.57
CA GLU A 100 -4.23 2.14 17.46
C GLU A 100 -5.59 1.75 16.86
N LEU A 101 -5.61 0.76 15.97
CA LEU A 101 -6.79 0.32 15.21
C LEU A 101 -6.98 -1.20 15.28
N PRO A 102 -7.28 -1.79 16.45
CA PRO A 102 -7.30 -3.25 16.64
C PRO A 102 -8.30 -4.00 15.75
N THR A 103 -9.33 -3.33 15.23
CA THR A 103 -10.28 -3.88 14.26
C THR A 103 -10.27 -3.13 12.93
N GLY A 104 -9.18 -2.43 12.60
CA GLY A 104 -9.09 -1.56 11.44
C GLY A 104 -8.26 -2.13 10.28
N CYS A 105 -8.37 -3.41 9.99
CA CYS A 105 -7.62 -4.05 8.90
C CYS A 105 -7.92 -3.39 7.55
N GLU A 106 -9.16 -3.03 7.25
CA GLU A 106 -9.59 -2.47 5.97
C GLU A 106 -9.00 -1.07 5.74
N ILE A 107 -9.11 -0.20 6.74
CA ILE A 107 -8.60 1.17 6.61
C ILE A 107 -7.07 1.21 6.68
N THR A 108 -6.43 0.27 7.39
CA THR A 108 -4.98 0.13 7.42
C THR A 108 -4.46 -0.39 6.08
N SER A 109 -5.12 -1.37 5.49
CA SER A 109 -4.81 -1.88 4.14
C SER A 109 -4.96 -0.79 3.09
N LEU A 110 -6.06 -0.01 3.11
CA LEU A 110 -6.22 1.15 2.24
C LEU A 110 -5.08 2.15 2.45
N THR A 111 -4.76 2.50 3.69
CA THR A 111 -3.70 3.48 4.00
C THR A 111 -2.35 3.03 3.48
N SER A 112 -2.05 1.74 3.56
CA SER A 112 -0.83 1.15 3.01
C SER A 112 -0.75 1.34 1.49
N VAL A 113 -1.86 1.12 0.76
CA VAL A 113 -1.93 1.36 -0.70
C VAL A 113 -1.78 2.84 -1.03
N LEU A 114 -2.45 3.73 -0.29
CA LEU A 114 -2.29 5.19 -0.48
C LEU A 114 -0.83 5.62 -0.27
N ASN A 115 -0.15 5.07 0.73
CA ASN A 115 1.25 5.39 1.01
C ASN A 115 2.19 4.81 -0.05
N TYR A 116 1.88 3.66 -0.63
CA TYR A 116 2.59 3.13 -1.80
C TYR A 116 2.55 4.11 -2.98
N TYR A 117 1.41 4.78 -3.21
CA TYR A 117 1.25 5.84 -4.19
C TYR A 117 1.71 7.24 -3.70
N GLY A 118 2.44 7.31 -2.58
CA GLY A 118 3.10 8.53 -2.10
C GLY A 118 2.23 9.52 -1.34
N CYS A 119 1.04 9.13 -0.88
CA CYS A 119 0.15 10.00 -0.11
C CYS A 119 0.70 10.38 1.28
N ASN A 120 1.55 9.54 1.89
CA ASN A 120 2.17 9.76 3.21
C ASN A 120 1.16 10.13 4.31
N VAL A 121 0.02 9.45 4.34
CA VAL A 121 -1.06 9.66 5.31
C VAL A 121 -0.99 8.63 6.44
N ASP A 122 -1.35 9.05 7.65
CA ASP A 122 -1.42 8.17 8.81
C ASP A 122 -2.74 7.36 8.82
N LYS A 123 -2.67 6.08 9.21
CA LYS A 123 -3.84 5.19 9.31
C LYS A 123 -4.92 5.70 10.27
N THR A 124 -4.51 6.37 11.35
CA THR A 124 -5.45 6.94 12.31
C THR A 124 -6.16 8.17 11.74
N THR A 125 -5.48 8.98 10.95
CA THR A 125 -6.09 10.07 10.18
C THR A 125 -7.12 9.54 9.20
N MET A 126 -6.78 8.49 8.44
CA MET A 126 -7.73 7.86 7.52
C MET A 126 -8.96 7.30 8.25
N ALA A 127 -8.75 6.64 9.40
CA ALA A 127 -9.83 6.08 10.21
C ALA A 127 -10.72 7.16 10.86
N ASP A 128 -10.14 8.25 11.34
CA ASP A 128 -10.88 9.26 12.11
C ASP A 128 -11.59 10.28 11.22
N GLU A 129 -10.94 10.75 10.15
CA GLU A 129 -11.42 11.86 9.33
C GLU A 129 -12.15 11.41 8.07
N TYR A 130 -11.78 10.27 7.48
CA TYR A 130 -12.27 9.88 6.16
C TYR A 130 -13.24 8.70 6.19
N LEU A 131 -13.05 7.73 7.10
CA LEU A 131 -13.91 6.56 7.20
C LEU A 131 -15.26 6.89 7.85
N LYS A 132 -16.37 6.61 7.15
CA LYS A 132 -17.71 6.69 7.73
C LYS A 132 -17.92 5.50 8.69
N LYS A 133 -18.25 5.80 9.96
CA LYS A 133 -18.42 4.82 11.04
C LYS A 133 -19.82 4.93 11.64
N GLY A 134 -20.32 3.85 12.22
CA GLY A 134 -21.61 3.85 12.92
C GLY A 134 -22.30 2.49 12.98
N ASN A 135 -23.63 2.56 13.16
CA ASN A 135 -24.51 1.41 13.19
C ASN A 135 -25.40 1.43 11.94
N GLY A 136 -25.19 0.50 11.03
CA GLY A 136 -25.90 0.46 9.75
C GLY A 136 -25.57 -0.78 8.94
N SER A 137 -25.56 -0.66 7.61
CA SER A 137 -25.06 -1.72 6.74
C SER A 137 -23.54 -1.64 6.63
N PHE A 138 -22.86 -2.77 6.80
CA PHE A 138 -21.41 -2.87 6.60
C PHE A 138 -20.98 -2.69 5.12
N TYR A 139 -21.92 -2.61 4.19
CA TYR A 139 -21.70 -2.17 2.82
C TYR A 139 -21.76 -0.63 2.66
N GLU A 140 -22.21 0.11 3.68
CA GLU A 140 -22.34 1.58 3.62
C GLU A 140 -21.46 2.32 4.62
N MET A 141 -21.02 1.64 5.67
CA MET A 141 -20.16 2.20 6.72
C MET A 141 -19.43 1.11 7.50
N PHE A 142 -18.40 1.49 8.23
CA PHE A 142 -17.72 0.64 9.19
C PHE A 142 -18.62 0.44 10.41
N LEU A 143 -18.94 -0.82 10.76
CA LEU A 143 -19.76 -1.16 11.91
C LEU A 143 -18.96 -1.06 13.21
N GLY A 144 -19.16 0.00 13.96
CA GLY A 144 -18.44 0.33 15.19
C GLY A 144 -17.36 1.39 14.95
N ASN A 145 -16.20 1.20 15.56
CA ASN A 145 -15.04 2.07 15.45
C ASN A 145 -13.75 1.23 15.34
N PRO A 146 -12.88 1.46 14.37
CA PRO A 146 -11.61 0.73 14.24
C PRO A 146 -10.73 0.75 15.49
N ARG A 147 -10.88 1.75 16.33
CA ARG A 147 -10.17 1.89 17.61
C ARG A 147 -10.69 0.98 18.71
N ASP A 148 -11.85 0.36 18.50
CA ASP A 148 -12.51 -0.54 19.46
C ASP A 148 -12.28 -2.00 19.05
N ASN A 149 -11.81 -2.82 19.98
CA ASN A 149 -11.52 -4.24 19.76
C ASN A 149 -12.78 -5.13 19.69
N THR A 150 -13.97 -4.56 19.85
CA THR A 150 -15.27 -5.26 19.75
C THR A 150 -16.06 -4.91 18.48
N SER A 151 -15.49 -4.07 17.61
CA SER A 151 -16.12 -3.68 16.36
C SER A 151 -16.07 -4.79 15.30
N TYR A 152 -16.95 -4.68 14.31
CA TYR A 152 -17.03 -5.68 13.23
C TYR A 152 -16.12 -5.33 12.06
N GLY A 153 -16.34 -4.19 11.40
CA GLY A 153 -15.63 -3.83 10.17
C GLY A 153 -16.57 -3.34 9.07
N CYS A 154 -16.10 -3.38 7.83
CA CYS A 154 -16.89 -3.04 6.64
C CYS A 154 -16.45 -3.83 5.40
N MET A 155 -17.26 -3.79 4.34
CA MET A 155 -16.90 -4.29 3.03
C MET A 155 -16.26 -3.17 2.16
N SER A 156 -16.09 -3.42 0.88
CA SER A 156 -15.32 -2.57 -0.04
C SER A 156 -15.82 -1.13 -0.17
N GLN A 157 -17.15 -0.92 -0.26
CA GLN A 157 -17.68 0.40 -0.59
C GLN A 157 -17.37 1.52 0.43
N PRO A 158 -17.42 1.32 1.76
CA PRO A 158 -16.96 2.30 2.74
C PRO A 158 -15.48 2.69 2.56
N ILE A 159 -14.63 1.77 2.15
CA ILE A 159 -13.21 1.98 1.91
C ILE A 159 -12.98 2.79 0.64
N VAL A 160 -13.70 2.49 -0.44
CA VAL A 160 -13.76 3.33 -1.66
C VAL A 160 -14.17 4.77 -1.33
N ASN A 161 -15.23 4.92 -0.52
CA ASN A 161 -15.72 6.24 -0.13
C ASN A 161 -14.70 7.02 0.71
N ALA A 162 -13.97 6.34 1.60
CA ALA A 162 -12.91 6.94 2.41
C ALA A 162 -11.74 7.43 1.52
N ALA A 163 -11.28 6.61 0.58
CA ALA A 163 -10.23 6.97 -0.36
C ALA A 163 -10.64 8.16 -1.24
N ASN A 164 -11.81 8.10 -1.86
CA ASN A 164 -12.29 9.19 -2.73
C ASN A 164 -12.54 10.50 -1.98
N LYS A 165 -12.98 10.44 -0.70
CA LYS A 165 -13.06 11.62 0.16
C LYS A 165 -11.66 12.20 0.42
N TYR A 166 -10.67 11.35 0.70
CA TYR A 166 -9.28 11.77 0.89
C TYR A 166 -8.74 12.44 -0.37
N PHE A 167 -8.88 11.83 -1.55
CA PHE A 167 -8.43 12.39 -2.82
C PHE A 167 -9.07 13.74 -3.11
N LYS A 168 -10.38 13.84 -2.93
CA LYS A 168 -11.12 15.11 -3.14
C LYS A 168 -10.63 16.23 -2.22
N VAL A 169 -10.44 15.95 -0.91
CA VAL A 169 -9.98 16.95 0.07
C VAL A 169 -8.58 17.44 -0.25
N ASN A 170 -7.71 16.54 -0.75
CA ASN A 170 -6.32 16.84 -1.07
C ASN A 170 -6.09 17.25 -2.54
N ASN A 171 -7.18 17.48 -3.32
CA ASN A 171 -7.13 17.88 -4.74
C ASN A 171 -6.28 16.92 -5.61
N MET A 172 -6.38 15.61 -5.36
CA MET A 172 -5.71 14.56 -6.13
C MET A 172 -6.62 14.09 -7.28
N SER A 173 -6.01 13.68 -8.41
CA SER A 173 -6.72 13.12 -9.56
C SER A 173 -7.05 11.63 -9.41
N ALA A 174 -6.41 10.96 -8.47
CA ALA A 174 -6.60 9.53 -8.21
C ALA A 174 -8.07 9.19 -7.86
N VAL A 175 -8.50 7.98 -8.23
CA VAL A 175 -9.86 7.50 -7.99
C VAL A 175 -9.82 6.09 -7.43
N ALA A 176 -10.53 5.86 -6.33
CA ALA A 176 -10.78 4.51 -5.82
C ALA A 176 -12.03 3.91 -6.48
N LYS A 177 -11.95 2.65 -6.87
CA LYS A 177 -13.04 1.87 -7.47
C LYS A 177 -13.34 0.63 -6.64
N ASN A 178 -14.63 0.35 -6.51
CA ASN A 178 -15.11 -0.94 -6.02
C ASN A 178 -15.05 -1.93 -7.18
N ILE A 179 -14.15 -2.90 -7.09
CA ILE A 179 -13.99 -3.98 -8.08
C ILE A 179 -14.44 -5.34 -7.52
N SER A 180 -15.36 -5.32 -6.55
CA SER A 180 -15.90 -6.56 -5.99
C SER A 180 -16.60 -7.39 -7.06
N GLY A 181 -16.39 -8.71 -7.03
CA GLY A 181 -16.87 -9.64 -8.04
C GLY A 181 -15.87 -9.91 -9.17
N THR A 182 -14.75 -9.21 -9.21
CA THR A 182 -13.69 -9.46 -10.21
C THR A 182 -13.10 -10.86 -10.03
N ASP A 183 -12.86 -11.56 -11.14
CA ASP A 183 -12.16 -12.85 -11.12
C ASP A 183 -10.77 -12.73 -10.50
N PHE A 184 -10.37 -13.73 -9.73
CA PHE A 184 -9.09 -13.66 -9.00
C PHE A 184 -7.89 -13.57 -9.95
N LYS A 185 -7.96 -14.19 -11.14
CA LYS A 185 -6.90 -14.09 -12.14
C LYS A 185 -6.78 -12.68 -12.72
N GLU A 186 -7.89 -11.97 -12.87
CA GLU A 186 -7.87 -10.54 -13.25
C GLU A 186 -7.26 -9.68 -12.17
N ILE A 187 -7.54 -9.96 -10.88
CA ILE A 187 -6.85 -9.31 -9.75
C ILE A 187 -5.33 -9.51 -9.85
N LEU A 188 -4.87 -10.75 -10.14
CA LEU A 188 -3.45 -11.02 -10.35
C LEU A 188 -2.89 -10.26 -11.57
N GLY A 189 -3.71 -10.06 -12.61
CA GLY A 189 -3.36 -9.25 -13.77
C GLY A 189 -3.09 -7.78 -13.41
N MET A 190 -3.91 -7.17 -12.57
CA MET A 190 -3.69 -5.81 -12.05
C MET A 190 -2.41 -5.75 -11.21
N VAL A 191 -2.21 -6.72 -10.32
CA VAL A 191 -0.99 -6.82 -9.50
C VAL A 191 0.25 -6.96 -10.37
N ALA A 192 0.19 -7.70 -11.48
CA ALA A 192 1.31 -7.85 -12.43
C ALA A 192 1.64 -6.56 -13.21
N GLN A 193 0.77 -5.56 -13.17
CA GLN A 193 1.03 -4.22 -13.70
C GLN A 193 1.67 -3.27 -12.68
N GLY A 194 1.81 -3.71 -11.43
CA GLY A 194 2.41 -2.93 -10.36
C GLY A 194 1.40 -2.37 -9.37
N ASP A 195 0.13 -2.72 -9.51
CA ASP A 195 -0.94 -2.15 -8.70
C ASP A 195 -1.27 -3.04 -7.49
N PRO A 196 -1.02 -2.58 -6.27
CA PRO A 196 -1.43 -3.29 -5.06
C PRO A 196 -2.95 -3.20 -4.88
N ILE A 197 -3.60 -4.34 -4.60
CA ILE A 197 -5.06 -4.42 -4.48
C ILE A 197 -5.47 -4.66 -3.03
N VAL A 198 -6.36 -3.82 -2.49
CA VAL A 198 -7.01 -4.07 -1.20
C VAL A 198 -8.06 -5.16 -1.39
N ILE A 199 -7.98 -6.24 -0.62
CA ILE A 199 -8.77 -7.45 -0.86
C ILE A 199 -9.23 -8.08 0.46
N TRP A 200 -10.48 -8.55 0.49
CA TRP A 200 -11.05 -9.24 1.65
C TRP A 200 -10.75 -10.73 1.61
N ASN A 201 -10.40 -11.24 2.76
CA ASN A 201 -10.04 -12.63 2.98
C ASN A 201 -10.45 -13.04 4.39
N THR A 202 -9.79 -14.03 5.00
CA THR A 202 -10.05 -14.46 6.37
C THR A 202 -8.78 -14.49 7.20
N ILE A 203 -8.88 -14.20 8.50
CA ILE A 203 -7.77 -14.34 9.45
C ILE A 203 -7.19 -15.75 9.34
N ASP A 204 -5.86 -15.86 9.14
CA ASP A 204 -5.12 -17.13 9.02
C ASP A 204 -5.66 -18.08 7.94
N MET A 205 -6.31 -17.57 6.90
CA MET A 205 -6.91 -18.39 5.84
C MET A 205 -7.94 -19.40 6.36
N ARG A 206 -8.53 -19.16 7.54
CA ARG A 206 -9.58 -20.05 8.12
C ARG A 206 -10.82 -20.09 7.25
N GLN A 207 -11.55 -21.20 7.29
CA GLN A 207 -12.81 -21.33 6.58
C GLN A 207 -13.82 -20.31 7.10
N PRO A 208 -14.41 -19.45 6.25
CA PRO A 208 -15.43 -18.51 6.67
C PRO A 208 -16.75 -19.20 7.00
N TYR A 209 -17.50 -18.58 7.92
CA TYR A 209 -18.83 -19.00 8.32
C TYR A 209 -19.73 -17.80 8.58
N GLU A 210 -21.02 -17.96 8.41
CA GLU A 210 -22.03 -16.98 8.79
C GLU A 210 -22.08 -16.83 10.30
N SER A 211 -21.79 -15.66 10.85
CA SER A 211 -21.65 -15.45 12.29
C SER A 211 -22.78 -14.63 12.89
N LYS A 212 -23.24 -13.57 12.22
CA LYS A 212 -24.29 -12.70 12.72
C LYS A 212 -25.07 -12.03 11.58
N THR A 213 -26.39 -12.01 11.72
CA THR A 213 -27.27 -11.23 10.83
C THR A 213 -27.61 -9.89 11.46
N PHE A 214 -27.45 -8.83 10.69
CA PHE A 214 -27.85 -7.47 11.00
C PHE A 214 -29.08 -7.09 10.18
N VAL A 215 -30.01 -6.37 10.78
CA VAL A 215 -31.16 -5.82 10.07
C VAL A 215 -31.01 -4.29 9.98
N PHE A 216 -30.99 -3.76 8.77
CA PHE A 216 -30.91 -2.33 8.54
C PHE A 216 -31.90 -1.92 7.43
N ASN A 217 -32.75 -0.96 7.73
CA ASN A 217 -33.84 -0.50 6.82
C ASN A 217 -34.70 -1.65 6.29
N GLY A 218 -35.00 -2.66 7.15
CA GLY A 218 -35.82 -3.82 6.81
C GLY A 218 -35.12 -4.87 5.91
N LYS A 219 -33.82 -4.70 5.61
CA LYS A 219 -33.02 -5.64 4.85
C LYS A 219 -32.04 -6.35 5.78
N GLU A 220 -31.88 -7.66 5.61
CA GLU A 220 -30.94 -8.50 6.34
C GLU A 220 -29.57 -8.51 5.66
N TYR A 221 -28.51 -8.50 6.47
CA TYR A 221 -27.11 -8.56 6.07
C TYR A 221 -26.39 -9.54 6.98
N THR A 222 -25.83 -10.59 6.43
CA THR A 222 -25.09 -11.60 7.20
C THR A 222 -23.59 -11.32 7.17
N TRP A 223 -22.99 -11.21 8.35
CA TRP A 223 -21.55 -11.04 8.52
C TRP A 223 -20.84 -12.38 8.42
N MET A 224 -19.83 -12.44 7.57
CA MET A 224 -18.94 -13.58 7.42
C MET A 224 -17.75 -13.47 8.37
N SER A 225 -17.48 -14.51 9.15
CA SER A 225 -16.34 -14.56 10.08
C SER A 225 -15.41 -15.75 9.76
N PRO A 226 -14.12 -15.63 10.07
CA PRO A 226 -13.41 -14.47 10.60
C PRO A 226 -12.96 -13.55 9.46
N GLU A 227 -13.63 -12.44 9.27
CA GLU A 227 -13.31 -11.46 8.24
C GLU A 227 -11.90 -10.87 8.46
N HIS A 228 -11.18 -10.62 7.39
CA HIS A 228 -9.91 -9.92 7.38
C HIS A 228 -9.66 -9.23 6.02
N CYS A 229 -9.04 -8.07 6.06
CA CYS A 229 -8.69 -7.31 4.88
C CYS A 229 -7.18 -7.12 4.81
N VAL A 230 -6.60 -7.40 3.64
CA VAL A 230 -5.16 -7.35 3.37
C VAL A 230 -4.89 -6.64 2.05
N VAL A 231 -3.61 -6.49 1.68
CA VAL A 231 -3.20 -6.02 0.36
C VAL A 231 -2.46 -7.13 -0.36
N ILE A 232 -2.92 -7.50 -1.56
CA ILE A 232 -2.15 -8.40 -2.43
C ILE A 232 -1.08 -7.61 -3.17
N THR A 233 0.18 -8.08 -3.10
CA THR A 233 1.37 -7.40 -3.64
C THR A 233 2.18 -8.27 -4.59
N GLY A 234 1.73 -9.49 -4.87
CA GLY A 234 2.41 -10.39 -5.81
C GLY A 234 1.94 -11.84 -5.71
N TYR A 235 2.53 -12.66 -6.54
CA TYR A 235 2.27 -14.10 -6.59
C TYR A 235 3.47 -14.88 -7.16
N ASP A 236 3.49 -16.19 -6.92
CA ASP A 236 4.46 -17.13 -7.49
C ASP A 236 3.70 -18.44 -7.78
N PHE A 237 3.35 -18.67 -9.05
CA PHE A 237 2.63 -19.87 -9.47
C PHE A 237 3.47 -21.13 -9.28
N ASN A 238 4.81 -21.06 -9.45
CA ASN A 238 5.69 -22.20 -9.30
C ASN A 238 5.72 -22.72 -7.84
N LYS A 239 5.50 -21.82 -6.86
CA LYS A 239 5.45 -22.15 -5.43
C LYS A 239 4.02 -22.25 -4.89
N ASN A 240 3.01 -21.94 -5.71
CA ASN A 240 1.61 -21.85 -5.29
C ASN A 240 1.41 -20.91 -4.10
N ILE A 241 2.00 -19.69 -4.16
CA ILE A 241 1.90 -18.67 -3.11
C ILE A 241 1.46 -17.32 -3.65
N VAL A 242 0.82 -16.55 -2.79
CA VAL A 242 0.55 -15.13 -2.94
C VAL A 242 1.35 -14.34 -1.92
N TYR A 243 1.93 -13.20 -2.33
CA TYR A 243 2.56 -12.22 -1.45
C TYR A 243 1.52 -11.21 -1.01
N ILE A 244 1.42 -10.95 0.27
CA ILE A 244 0.47 -9.99 0.84
C ILE A 244 1.14 -9.09 1.88
N MET A 245 0.62 -7.89 2.02
CA MET A 245 0.80 -7.08 3.22
C MET A 245 -0.43 -7.31 4.11
N ASP A 246 -0.22 -7.94 5.24
CA ASP A 246 -1.21 -8.18 6.28
C ASP A 246 -1.05 -7.11 7.38
N PRO A 247 -2.10 -6.33 7.69
CA PRO A 247 -2.00 -5.29 8.73
C PRO A 247 -1.78 -5.83 10.15
N MET A 248 -1.87 -7.14 10.36
CA MET A 248 -1.56 -7.78 11.64
C MET A 248 -0.16 -8.40 11.66
N GLU A 249 0.31 -8.95 10.53
CA GLU A 249 1.53 -9.77 10.47
C GLU A 249 2.66 -9.14 9.62
N GLY A 250 2.37 -8.09 8.84
CA GLY A 250 3.32 -7.47 7.92
C GLY A 250 3.38 -8.15 6.56
N ASN A 251 4.51 -8.06 5.87
CA ASN A 251 4.69 -8.68 4.56
C ASN A 251 4.93 -10.18 4.70
N ILE A 252 3.97 -10.98 4.29
CA ILE A 252 3.96 -12.44 4.41
C ILE A 252 3.52 -13.13 3.13
N THR A 253 3.50 -14.45 3.13
CA THR A 253 2.97 -15.28 2.05
C THR A 253 1.85 -16.19 2.54
N ARG A 254 0.91 -16.51 1.65
CA ARG A 254 -0.14 -17.51 1.88
C ARG A 254 -0.20 -18.46 0.69
N ASN A 255 -0.81 -19.63 0.87
CA ASN A 255 -1.08 -20.53 -0.25
C ASN A 255 -2.07 -19.88 -1.23
N LEU A 256 -1.76 -19.85 -2.51
CA LEU A 256 -2.49 -19.12 -3.53
C LEU A 256 -3.93 -19.65 -3.72
N GLU A 257 -4.10 -20.97 -3.85
CA GLU A 257 -5.42 -21.59 -4.04
C GLU A 257 -6.32 -21.37 -2.81
N THR A 258 -5.75 -21.50 -1.60
CA THR A 258 -6.48 -21.24 -0.37
C THR A 258 -6.88 -19.77 -0.29
N PHE A 259 -5.98 -18.85 -0.64
CA PHE A 259 -6.26 -17.41 -0.64
C PHE A 259 -7.38 -17.05 -1.60
N GLN A 260 -7.34 -17.58 -2.84
CA GLN A 260 -8.42 -17.43 -3.82
C GLN A 260 -9.75 -17.93 -3.25
N SER A 261 -9.78 -19.17 -2.74
CA SER A 261 -11.01 -19.75 -2.16
C SER A 261 -11.60 -18.91 -1.02
N ARG A 262 -10.76 -18.24 -0.21
CA ARG A 262 -11.24 -17.35 0.87
C ARG A 262 -11.72 -16.01 0.32
N TYR A 263 -11.05 -15.44 -0.68
CA TYR A 263 -11.53 -14.27 -1.41
C TYR A 263 -12.93 -14.48 -1.97
N GLU A 264 -13.14 -15.58 -2.70
CA GLU A 264 -14.45 -15.94 -3.26
C GLU A 264 -15.51 -16.12 -2.17
N ALA A 265 -15.18 -16.81 -1.07
CA ALA A 265 -16.07 -17.02 0.06
C ALA A 265 -16.39 -15.75 0.85
N MET A 266 -15.55 -14.72 0.74
CA MET A 266 -15.78 -13.35 1.26
C MET A 266 -16.51 -12.46 0.25
N HIS A 267 -17.28 -13.04 -0.68
CA HIS A 267 -18.05 -12.36 -1.73
C HIS A 267 -17.18 -11.54 -2.69
N SER A 268 -15.96 -11.98 -2.95
CA SER A 268 -15.00 -11.38 -3.88
C SER A 268 -14.86 -9.87 -3.69
N GLN A 269 -14.73 -9.41 -2.44
CA GLN A 269 -14.62 -7.98 -2.14
C GLN A 269 -13.21 -7.47 -2.43
N ALA A 270 -13.11 -6.39 -3.24
CA ALA A 270 -11.82 -5.76 -3.56
C ALA A 270 -11.96 -4.27 -3.90
N VAL A 271 -10.87 -3.53 -3.68
CA VAL A 271 -10.75 -2.09 -4.00
C VAL A 271 -9.48 -1.85 -4.79
N TYR A 272 -9.60 -1.11 -5.87
CA TYR A 272 -8.53 -0.68 -6.75
C TYR A 272 -8.37 0.84 -6.73
N ILE A 273 -7.12 1.32 -6.73
CA ILE A 273 -6.79 2.75 -6.85
C ILE A 273 -6.23 2.99 -8.23
N ILE A 274 -6.81 3.95 -8.94
CA ILE A 274 -6.37 4.43 -10.27
C ILE A 274 -5.76 5.81 -10.04
N GLU A 275 -4.49 6.00 -10.44
CA GLU A 275 -3.81 7.29 -10.39
C GLU A 275 -4.15 8.21 -11.57
#